data_69c90d2cde5260065eb5fb6c7ada1bf1
#
_entry.id   69c90d2cde5260065eb5fb6c7ada1bf1
#
_cell.length_a   1.000
_cell.length_b   1.000
_cell.length_c   1.000
_cell.angle_alpha   90.00
_cell.angle_beta   90.00
_cell.angle_gamma   90.00
#
_symmetry.space_group_name_H-M   'P 1'
#
loop_
_entity.id
_entity.type
_entity.pdbx_description
1 polymer ?
#
loop_
_entity_poly.entity_id
_entity_poly.type
_entity_poly.pdbx_seq_one_letter_code
_entity_poly.pdbx_strand_id
1 'polypeptide(L)'
;MLFKHLVPEANLVHHVSQRYFIMGAITRSNKSGLKTAENTSQVYPLATDIPTGIKKPKSNGVSKPKPKTKSKPIPKAPKNPSPIIDATDASIKKQTKVEPLEVPLDLTLPQEFLDYHTPGFIEGVKYCIERDPSLHPIIVRENFTGFGSKAFDEKLAKADDDRIHLYWYSLVRSVIAQQVSGAAAKSIEGKFKSLFTGGDDGVIPTAKATLDMSEEQLRSVGLSRPKVKYVQHISQVFANSNEKLTSLDFYRSATVDEIYNELCKLKGIGLWSAKMFAIFTMEELDVFAEDDLGVARGMAKYLEQRPHVLQRAKEEVANDDSKQTALKKRSKFYNKLDSKRTWKPIHDVYVLHIAEKFKPFRSAFMMILWRLSLTNIDVLDKE
;
A
#
# COMPACT_ATOMS: atom_id res chain seq x y z
N MET A 1 -11.13 -24.00 -29.20
CA MET A 1 -12.39 -23.88 -29.94
C MET A 1 -13.47 -23.40 -28.98
N LEU A 2 -14.13 -22.28 -29.31
CA LEU A 2 -15.37 -21.75 -28.74
C LEU A 2 -15.38 -21.22 -27.28
N PHE A 3 -15.25 -19.92 -27.15
CA PHE A 3 -16.18 -19.12 -26.36
C PHE A 3 -16.42 -17.77 -27.07
N LYS A 4 -17.59 -17.67 -27.67
CA LYS A 4 -18.21 -16.42 -28.13
C LYS A 4 -19.46 -16.20 -27.30
N HIS A 5 -19.68 -14.95 -26.92
CA HIS A 5 -20.91 -14.22 -26.57
C HIS A 5 -20.84 -13.59 -25.18
N LEU A 6 -21.16 -12.36 -24.96
CA LEU A 6 -21.63 -11.15 -25.61
C LEU A 6 -21.70 -10.04 -24.55
N VAL A 7 -21.43 -8.84 -24.90
CA VAL A 7 -21.46 -7.52 -24.21
C VAL A 7 -22.90 -7.05 -24.01
N PRO A 8 -23.28 -6.00 -23.22
CA PRO A 8 -22.54 -4.91 -22.55
C PRO A 8 -23.07 -4.50 -21.14
N GLU A 9 -22.26 -3.80 -20.35
CA GLU A 9 -22.66 -2.58 -19.62
C GLU A 9 -21.48 -1.97 -18.86
N ALA A 10 -21.16 -0.72 -19.20
CA ALA A 10 -19.89 -0.05 -18.91
C ALA A 10 -19.77 0.62 -17.52
N ASN A 11 -20.68 0.42 -16.58
CA ASN A 11 -20.77 1.26 -15.37
C ASN A 11 -20.31 0.62 -14.04
N LEU A 12 -19.87 -0.64 -14.04
CA LEU A 12 -19.56 -1.34 -12.78
C LEU A 12 -18.10 -1.24 -12.33
N VAL A 13 -17.17 -0.93 -13.25
CA VAL A 13 -15.72 -0.86 -12.96
C VAL A 13 -15.34 0.27 -12.00
N HIS A 14 -16.23 1.28 -11.87
CA HIS A 14 -15.94 2.52 -11.14
C HIS A 14 -16.00 2.41 -9.60
N HIS A 15 -16.73 1.48 -9.04
CA HIS A 15 -16.98 1.47 -7.58
C HIS A 15 -15.98 0.66 -6.75
N VAL A 16 -15.24 -0.20 -7.37
CA VAL A 16 -14.57 -1.32 -6.73
C VAL A 16 -13.15 -1.03 -6.27
N SER A 17 -12.35 -0.48 -7.16
CA SER A 17 -10.97 -0.07 -6.88
C SER A 17 -10.88 1.01 -5.79
N GLN A 18 -11.95 1.80 -5.61
CA GLN A 18 -11.97 2.92 -4.67
C GLN A 18 -12.01 2.51 -3.20
N ARG A 19 -12.72 1.45 -2.79
CA ARG A 19 -12.80 1.09 -1.36
C ARG A 19 -11.45 0.67 -0.79
N TYR A 20 -10.67 -0.11 -1.52
CA TYR A 20 -9.35 -0.58 -1.06
C TYR A 20 -8.24 0.45 -1.24
N PHE A 21 -8.30 1.24 -2.30
CA PHE A 21 -7.39 2.38 -2.49
C PHE A 21 -7.59 3.46 -1.42
N ILE A 22 -8.83 3.69 -1.02
CA ILE A 22 -9.25 4.61 0.03
C ILE A 22 -8.73 4.19 1.39
N MET A 23 -8.67 2.89 1.69
CA MET A 23 -8.21 2.42 3.00
C MET A 23 -6.74 2.70 3.26
N GLY A 24 -5.88 2.55 2.29
CA GLY A 24 -4.48 2.96 2.39
C GLY A 24 -4.29 4.47 2.56
N ALA A 25 -5.23 5.28 2.04
CA ALA A 25 -5.21 6.73 2.17
C ALA A 25 -5.77 7.22 3.51
N ILE A 26 -6.86 6.63 4.02
CA ILE A 26 -7.50 7.01 5.30
C ILE A 26 -6.55 6.77 6.47
N THR A 27 -5.75 5.71 6.44
CA THR A 27 -4.81 5.39 7.52
C THR A 27 -3.62 6.36 7.59
N ARG A 28 -3.34 7.13 6.52
CA ARG A 28 -2.33 8.20 6.51
C ARG A 28 -2.85 9.57 6.91
N SER A 29 -4.16 9.83 6.74
CA SER A 29 -4.78 11.15 6.98
C SER A 29 -4.89 11.53 8.47
N ASN A 30 -4.83 10.58 9.41
CA ASN A 30 -4.91 10.89 10.85
C ASN A 30 -3.61 11.42 11.45
N LYS A 31 -2.65 11.90 10.66
CA LYS A 31 -1.36 12.44 11.12
C LYS A 31 -1.01 13.84 10.64
N SER A 32 -1.95 14.65 10.20
CA SER A 32 -1.67 16.07 9.93
C SER A 32 -1.93 16.93 11.16
N GLY A 33 -1.07 16.80 12.13
CA GLY A 33 -0.89 17.75 13.22
C GLY A 33 0.59 17.79 13.58
N LEU A 34 1.27 18.85 13.15
CA LEU A 34 2.57 19.40 13.54
C LEU A 34 3.86 18.90 12.86
N LYS A 35 4.47 19.91 12.25
CA LYS A 35 5.90 20.25 12.07
C LYS A 35 6.70 19.56 10.96
N THR A 36 7.06 20.45 10.02
CA THR A 36 8.25 20.45 9.15
C THR A 36 9.47 19.79 9.78
N ALA A 37 10.01 18.80 9.10
CA ALA A 37 11.38 18.35 9.24
C ALA A 37 11.91 17.95 7.86
N GLU A 38 13.08 18.46 7.59
CA GLU A 38 13.84 18.47 6.36
C GLU A 38 14.12 17.09 5.77
N ASN A 39 14.05 17.08 4.44
CA ASN A 39 14.45 15.97 3.57
C ASN A 39 15.98 15.92 3.48
N THR A 40 16.61 14.89 3.98
CA THR A 40 17.99 14.54 3.59
C THR A 40 17.95 13.39 2.60
N SER A 41 18.12 13.74 1.34
CA SER A 41 18.40 12.81 0.25
C SER A 41 19.87 12.40 0.34
N GLN A 42 20.16 11.11 0.44
CA GLN A 42 21.50 10.58 0.20
C GLN A 42 21.70 10.39 -1.30
N VAL A 43 22.63 11.17 -1.84
CA VAL A 43 23.16 11.05 -3.21
C VAL A 43 24.50 10.34 -3.13
N TYR A 44 24.71 9.32 -3.96
CA TYR A 44 26.03 8.70 -4.20
C TYR A 44 26.84 9.56 -5.20
N PRO A 45 28.17 9.62 -5.07
CA PRO A 45 28.99 10.59 -5.80
C PRO A 45 29.49 10.06 -7.14
N LEU A 46 29.56 10.93 -8.12
CA LEU A 46 30.49 10.80 -9.25
C LEU A 46 31.34 12.06 -9.31
N ALA A 47 32.65 11.83 -9.30
CA ALA A 47 33.68 12.84 -9.34
C ALA A 47 33.88 13.41 -10.77
N THR A 48 34.21 14.69 -10.88
CA THR A 48 35.40 15.22 -11.54
C THR A 48 35.48 16.76 -11.44
N ASP A 49 36.66 17.20 -11.06
CA ASP A 49 37.28 18.51 -10.97
C ASP A 49 36.99 19.51 -12.11
N ILE A 50 37.14 20.79 -11.93
CA ILE A 50 38.14 21.83 -11.52
C ILE A 50 37.58 23.28 -11.76
N PRO A 51 38.25 24.42 -11.45
CA PRO A 51 37.90 25.39 -10.41
C PRO A 51 37.65 26.84 -10.88
N THR A 52 37.66 27.74 -9.86
CA THR A 52 37.81 29.22 -9.83
C THR A 52 36.52 30.00 -9.63
N GLY A 53 36.34 30.66 -8.53
CA GLY A 53 36.99 31.81 -7.98
C GLY A 53 36.15 33.06 -8.23
N ILE A 54 35.62 33.73 -7.19
CA ILE A 54 35.59 35.18 -6.98
C ILE A 54 34.84 35.57 -5.69
N LYS A 55 35.37 36.55 -5.06
CA LYS A 55 35.26 37.14 -3.73
C LYS A 55 33.91 37.71 -3.28
N LYS A 56 33.79 37.71 -1.93
CA LYS A 56 32.82 38.49 -1.11
C LYS A 56 33.03 40.02 -1.25
N PRO A 57 32.03 40.80 -0.77
CA PRO A 57 32.37 41.74 0.33
C PRO A 57 31.38 41.73 1.50
N LYS A 58 31.89 42.29 2.61
CA LYS A 58 31.36 42.44 3.96
C LYS A 58 30.50 43.71 4.11
N SER A 59 29.63 43.75 5.17
CA SER A 59 29.54 44.87 6.17
C SER A 59 28.54 44.48 7.24
N ASN A 60 28.92 44.43 8.53
CA ASN A 60 28.85 45.40 9.66
C ASN A 60 27.42 45.76 10.05
N GLY A 61 26.94 45.65 11.26
CA GLY A 61 27.48 45.51 12.58
C GLY A 61 26.42 45.95 13.60
N VAL A 62 26.71 45.78 14.91
CA VAL A 62 26.16 46.45 16.13
C VAL A 62 25.19 45.62 16.97
N SER A 63 25.65 44.97 17.96
CA SER A 63 25.84 45.08 19.43
C SER A 63 24.60 45.08 20.37
N LYS A 64 24.52 43.97 21.15
CA LYS A 64 24.48 43.71 22.64
C LYS A 64 23.34 44.32 23.50
N PRO A 65 23.05 43.81 24.75
CA PRO A 65 23.70 42.80 25.60
C PRO A 65 22.75 41.80 26.34
N LYS A 66 23.39 40.87 27.05
CA LYS A 66 22.90 39.80 27.96
C LYS A 66 22.42 40.30 29.32
N PRO A 67 21.73 39.44 30.12
CA PRO A 67 22.43 38.93 31.30
C PRO A 67 22.34 37.42 31.56
N LYS A 68 23.28 36.97 32.35
CA LYS A 68 23.66 35.61 32.75
C LYS A 68 22.73 35.03 33.82
N THR A 69 22.47 33.72 33.79
CA THR A 69 22.28 32.92 35.00
C THR A 69 22.97 31.57 34.89
N LYS A 70 23.50 31.10 36.02
CA LYS A 70 24.49 30.04 36.24
C LYS A 70 23.86 28.66 36.11
N SER A 71 24.54 27.76 35.41
CA SER A 71 24.26 26.29 35.36
C SER A 71 25.15 25.55 36.38
N LYS A 72 24.55 24.61 37.14
CA LYS A 72 25.24 23.62 37.96
C LYS A 72 25.63 22.39 37.13
N PRO A 73 26.70 21.66 37.49
CA PRO A 73 27.25 20.58 36.66
C PRO A 73 26.47 19.28 36.79
N ILE A 74 26.33 18.58 35.63
CA ILE A 74 25.71 17.25 35.47
C ILE A 74 26.80 16.18 35.65
N PRO A 75 26.55 15.12 36.44
CA PRO A 75 27.50 14.00 36.59
C PRO A 75 27.56 13.11 35.31
N LYS A 76 28.74 12.69 34.95
CA LYS A 76 29.01 11.77 33.83
C LYS A 76 28.44 10.37 34.11
N ALA A 77 27.67 9.82 33.15
CA ALA A 77 27.22 8.44 33.16
C ALA A 77 28.32 7.46 32.74
N PRO A 78 28.35 6.24 33.29
CA PRO A 78 29.30 5.21 32.90
C PRO A 78 28.94 4.55 31.57
N LYS A 79 29.98 4.25 30.79
CA LYS A 79 29.92 3.47 29.55
C LYS A 79 29.86 2.00 29.91
N ASN A 80 28.78 1.30 29.58
CA ASN A 80 28.82 -0.11 29.14
C ASN A 80 27.41 -0.47 28.60
N PRO A 81 27.29 -1.06 27.42
CA PRO A 81 25.99 -1.53 26.93
C PRO A 81 25.76 -2.94 27.53
N SER A 82 24.80 -3.02 28.45
CA SER A 82 24.20 -4.28 28.85
C SER A 82 23.22 -4.75 27.79
N PRO A 83 23.02 -6.06 27.57
CA PRO A 83 22.10 -6.57 26.59
C PRO A 83 20.68 -6.19 26.95
N ILE A 84 19.93 -5.72 25.96
CA ILE A 84 18.50 -5.41 26.09
C ILE A 84 17.78 -6.75 26.29
N ILE A 85 17.53 -7.10 27.51
CA ILE A 85 16.61 -8.17 27.89
C ILE A 85 15.22 -7.58 27.66
N ASP A 86 14.40 -8.29 26.91
CA ASP A 86 13.02 -7.99 26.54
C ASP A 86 12.15 -7.84 27.80
N ALA A 87 12.05 -6.61 28.32
CA ALA A 87 11.38 -6.30 29.58
C ALA A 87 9.84 -6.22 29.44
N THR A 88 9.27 -6.76 28.36
CA THR A 88 7.81 -6.71 28.10
C THR A 88 7.05 -7.98 28.40
N ASP A 89 7.73 -9.05 28.85
CA ASP A 89 7.06 -10.34 29.07
C ASP A 89 6.64 -10.62 30.56
N ALA A 90 6.89 -9.70 31.48
CA ALA A 90 6.62 -9.93 32.91
C ALA A 90 5.29 -9.34 33.42
N SER A 91 4.51 -8.58 32.62
CA SER A 91 3.31 -7.88 33.12
C SER A 91 1.98 -8.34 32.53
N ILE A 92 1.94 -9.33 31.65
CA ILE A 92 0.68 -9.82 31.05
C ILE A 92 0.49 -11.31 31.37
N LYS A 93 0.40 -11.67 32.65
CA LYS A 93 -0.25 -12.91 33.11
C LYS A 93 -1.73 -12.68 33.41
N LYS A 94 -2.50 -12.14 32.46
CA LYS A 94 -3.89 -12.48 32.25
C LYS A 94 -3.95 -13.30 30.97
N GLN A 95 -3.91 -14.61 31.11
CA GLN A 95 -4.34 -15.53 30.05
C GLN A 95 -5.80 -15.20 29.76
N THR A 96 -6.03 -14.33 28.79
CA THR A 96 -7.32 -14.27 28.10
C THR A 96 -7.47 -15.63 27.45
N LYS A 97 -8.45 -16.40 27.92
CA LYS A 97 -8.86 -17.69 27.36
C LYS A 97 -9.26 -17.36 25.90
N VAL A 98 -8.38 -17.62 24.94
CA VAL A 98 -8.71 -17.50 23.53
C VAL A 98 -9.71 -18.58 23.23
N GLU A 99 -10.94 -18.20 22.93
CA GLU A 99 -11.95 -19.16 22.53
C GLU A 99 -11.54 -19.86 21.25
N PRO A 100 -11.75 -21.16 21.09
CA PRO A 100 -11.41 -21.87 19.87
C PRO A 100 -12.15 -21.23 18.70
N LEU A 101 -11.43 -20.97 17.59
CA LEU A 101 -12.06 -20.53 16.35
C LEU A 101 -13.00 -21.64 15.86
N GLU A 102 -14.26 -21.30 15.66
CA GLU A 102 -15.21 -22.20 15.04
C GLU A 102 -14.83 -22.39 13.56
N VAL A 103 -14.51 -23.64 13.22
CA VAL A 103 -14.30 -24.04 11.82
C VAL A 103 -15.59 -24.62 11.31
N PRO A 104 -16.21 -24.06 10.25
CA PRO A 104 -17.42 -24.62 9.66
C PRO A 104 -17.19 -26.07 9.21
N LEU A 105 -18.22 -26.91 9.31
CA LEU A 105 -18.19 -28.28 8.78
C LEU A 105 -18.18 -28.29 7.25
N ASP A 106 -18.81 -27.29 6.63
CA ASP A 106 -18.81 -27.07 5.20
C ASP A 106 -17.90 -25.90 4.85
N LEU A 107 -16.86 -26.17 4.06
CA LEU A 107 -15.87 -25.22 3.59
C LEU A 107 -16.07 -24.90 2.09
N THR A 108 -17.19 -25.28 1.51
CA THR A 108 -17.51 -24.97 0.13
C THR A 108 -17.74 -23.48 -0.06
N LEU A 109 -17.23 -22.95 -1.18
CA LEU A 109 -17.51 -21.57 -1.56
C LEU A 109 -18.91 -21.51 -2.18
N PRO A 110 -19.76 -20.52 -1.80
CA PRO A 110 -21.06 -20.31 -2.41
C PRO A 110 -20.97 -20.12 -3.93
N GLN A 111 -21.97 -20.61 -4.68
CA GLN A 111 -21.98 -20.49 -6.14
C GLN A 111 -21.89 -19.02 -6.58
N GLU A 112 -22.61 -18.11 -5.90
CA GLU A 112 -22.53 -16.66 -6.17
C GLU A 112 -21.10 -16.11 -6.02
N PHE A 113 -20.32 -16.60 -5.06
CA PHE A 113 -18.91 -16.24 -4.89
C PHE A 113 -18.07 -16.76 -6.05
N LEU A 114 -18.31 -17.99 -6.51
CA LEU A 114 -17.59 -18.59 -7.65
C LEU A 114 -17.91 -17.86 -8.96
N ASP A 115 -19.16 -17.48 -9.16
CA ASP A 115 -19.60 -16.77 -10.38
C ASP A 115 -19.07 -15.32 -10.44
N TYR A 116 -18.83 -14.73 -9.28
CA TYR A 116 -18.40 -13.33 -9.19
C TYR A 116 -16.89 -13.15 -9.45
N HIS A 117 -16.04 -14.04 -8.94
CA HIS A 117 -14.60 -13.81 -8.87
C HIS A 117 -13.84 -14.44 -10.04
N THR A 118 -12.65 -13.89 -10.34
CA THR A 118 -11.75 -14.47 -11.33
C THR A 118 -11.27 -15.88 -10.90
N PRO A 119 -11.06 -16.80 -11.85
CA PRO A 119 -10.63 -18.17 -11.52
C PRO A 119 -9.35 -18.21 -10.68
N GLY A 120 -8.35 -17.38 -10.99
CA GLY A 120 -7.10 -17.31 -10.23
C GLY A 120 -7.30 -16.84 -8.79
N PHE A 121 -8.21 -15.88 -8.55
CA PHE A 121 -8.51 -15.44 -7.19
C PHE A 121 -9.27 -16.51 -6.40
N ILE A 122 -10.20 -17.24 -7.05
CA ILE A 122 -10.90 -18.38 -6.45
C ILE A 122 -9.90 -19.46 -6.01
N GLU A 123 -8.91 -19.79 -6.85
CA GLU A 123 -7.84 -20.72 -6.51
C GLU A 123 -7.06 -20.24 -5.28
N GLY A 124 -6.68 -18.96 -5.27
CA GLY A 124 -5.98 -18.37 -4.14
C GLY A 124 -6.77 -18.41 -2.84
N VAL A 125 -8.08 -18.17 -2.89
CA VAL A 125 -8.96 -18.25 -1.73
C VAL A 125 -9.10 -19.69 -1.23
N LYS A 126 -9.30 -20.68 -2.14
CA LYS A 126 -9.32 -22.10 -1.79
C LYS A 126 -8.02 -22.51 -1.11
N TYR A 127 -6.88 -22.09 -1.66
CA TYR A 127 -5.57 -22.33 -1.06
C TYR A 127 -5.43 -21.73 0.35
N CYS A 128 -6.01 -20.55 0.60
CA CYS A 128 -6.04 -19.95 1.94
C CYS A 128 -6.88 -20.77 2.91
N ILE A 129 -8.05 -21.30 2.46
CA ILE A 129 -8.93 -22.15 3.28
C ILE A 129 -8.24 -23.48 3.60
N GLU A 130 -7.55 -24.11 2.66
CA GLU A 130 -6.78 -25.33 2.89
C GLU A 130 -5.71 -25.16 3.96
N ARG A 131 -5.06 -23.99 4.00
CA ARG A 131 -4.04 -23.71 5.03
C ARG A 131 -4.60 -23.32 6.39
N ASP A 132 -5.74 -22.66 6.38
CA ASP A 132 -6.43 -22.23 7.59
C ASP A 132 -7.95 -22.21 7.34
N PRO A 133 -8.65 -23.33 7.61
CA PRO A 133 -10.09 -23.44 7.42
C PRO A 133 -10.92 -22.41 8.18
N SER A 134 -10.39 -21.86 9.28
CA SER A 134 -11.07 -20.84 10.07
C SER A 134 -11.15 -19.48 9.39
N LEU A 135 -10.53 -19.32 8.19
CA LEU A 135 -10.68 -18.13 7.33
C LEU A 135 -11.96 -18.17 6.49
N HIS A 136 -12.61 -19.34 6.34
CA HIS A 136 -13.78 -19.49 5.47
C HIS A 136 -14.91 -18.50 5.79
N PRO A 137 -15.38 -18.30 7.05
CA PRO A 137 -16.46 -17.37 7.35
C PRO A 137 -16.13 -15.91 6.98
N ILE A 138 -14.87 -15.54 7.09
CA ILE A 138 -14.38 -14.19 6.69
C ILE A 138 -14.40 -14.05 5.18
N ILE A 139 -14.06 -15.11 4.46
CA ILE A 139 -13.95 -15.12 3.00
C ILE A 139 -15.33 -15.00 2.36
N VAL A 140 -16.30 -15.81 2.80
CA VAL A 140 -17.63 -15.88 2.16
C VAL A 140 -18.58 -14.75 2.55
N ARG A 141 -18.19 -13.91 3.49
CA ARG A 141 -19.05 -12.84 4.04
C ARG A 141 -19.50 -11.83 2.99
N GLU A 142 -18.61 -11.45 2.07
CA GLU A 142 -18.85 -10.46 1.02
C GLU A 142 -17.93 -10.76 -0.17
N ASN A 143 -18.26 -10.27 -1.36
CA ASN A 143 -17.38 -10.36 -2.51
C ASN A 143 -16.14 -9.46 -2.36
N PHE A 144 -15.02 -9.91 -2.95
CA PHE A 144 -13.80 -9.10 -3.09
C PHE A 144 -13.84 -8.34 -4.40
N THR A 145 -14.43 -7.18 -4.34
CA THR A 145 -14.79 -6.38 -5.52
C THR A 145 -13.62 -6.02 -6.45
N GLY A 146 -12.36 -6.11 -5.98
CA GLY A 146 -11.16 -5.92 -6.81
C GLY A 146 -10.82 -7.09 -7.74
N PHE A 147 -11.54 -8.23 -7.60
CA PHE A 147 -11.25 -9.48 -8.33
C PHE A 147 -12.51 -10.05 -9.01
N GLY A 148 -13.41 -9.16 -9.46
CA GLY A 148 -14.61 -9.58 -10.19
C GLY A 148 -14.29 -10.01 -11.63
N SER A 149 -14.76 -11.20 -12.04
CA SER A 149 -14.48 -11.80 -13.36
C SER A 149 -14.98 -10.92 -14.52
N LYS A 150 -16.16 -10.35 -14.41
CA LYS A 150 -16.72 -9.47 -15.44
C LYS A 150 -15.81 -8.28 -15.76
N ALA A 151 -15.34 -7.58 -14.72
CA ALA A 151 -14.45 -6.43 -14.89
C ALA A 151 -13.08 -6.84 -15.46
N PHE A 152 -12.61 -8.02 -15.11
CA PHE A 152 -11.38 -8.58 -15.65
C PHE A 152 -11.50 -8.93 -17.12
N ASP A 153 -12.55 -9.65 -17.50
CA ASP A 153 -12.81 -10.05 -18.90
C ASP A 153 -12.99 -8.81 -19.79
N GLU A 154 -13.72 -7.81 -19.34
CA GLU A 154 -13.87 -6.52 -20.04
C GLU A 154 -12.51 -5.83 -20.26
N LYS A 155 -11.61 -5.90 -19.29
CA LYS A 155 -10.26 -5.34 -19.41
C LYS A 155 -9.41 -6.16 -20.39
N LEU A 156 -9.46 -7.49 -20.33
CA LEU A 156 -8.70 -8.36 -21.24
C LEU A 156 -9.16 -8.25 -22.69
N ALA A 157 -10.45 -7.99 -22.92
CA ALA A 157 -11.02 -7.80 -24.25
C ALA A 157 -10.58 -6.50 -24.94
N LYS A 158 -9.98 -5.56 -24.21
CA LYS A 158 -9.49 -4.28 -24.76
C LYS A 158 -8.21 -4.47 -25.58
N ALA A 159 -8.05 -3.65 -26.61
CA ALA A 159 -6.80 -3.53 -27.35
C ALA A 159 -5.63 -3.15 -26.42
N ASP A 160 -4.41 -3.46 -26.81
CA ASP A 160 -3.20 -3.24 -25.99
C ASP A 160 -3.04 -1.76 -25.63
N ASP A 161 -3.28 -0.84 -26.56
CA ASP A 161 -3.22 0.62 -26.29
C ASP A 161 -4.26 1.07 -25.27
N ASP A 162 -5.46 0.53 -25.32
CA ASP A 162 -6.51 0.83 -24.34
C ASP A 162 -6.15 0.30 -22.96
N ARG A 163 -5.50 -0.87 -22.88
CA ARG A 163 -5.01 -1.43 -21.61
C ARG A 163 -3.89 -0.57 -21.02
N ILE A 164 -2.95 -0.13 -21.84
CA ILE A 164 -1.89 0.82 -21.43
C ILE A 164 -2.50 2.15 -20.97
N HIS A 165 -3.54 2.64 -21.64
CA HIS A 165 -4.28 3.82 -21.21
C HIS A 165 -4.92 3.62 -19.81
N LEU A 166 -5.54 2.45 -19.55
CA LEU A 166 -6.05 2.12 -18.22
C LEU A 166 -4.93 2.05 -17.16
N TYR A 167 -3.76 1.55 -17.52
CA TYR A 167 -2.60 1.47 -16.62
C TYR A 167 -2.11 2.87 -16.24
N TRP A 168 -1.97 3.75 -17.22
CA TRP A 168 -1.67 5.17 -16.96
C TRP A 168 -2.69 5.80 -16.01
N TYR A 169 -3.97 5.62 -16.32
CA TYR A 169 -5.03 6.23 -15.52
C TYR A 169 -5.09 5.68 -14.09
N SER A 170 -4.85 4.40 -13.91
CA SER A 170 -4.74 3.78 -12.58
C SER A 170 -3.64 4.42 -11.73
N LEU A 171 -2.48 4.73 -12.31
CA LEU A 171 -1.39 5.42 -11.63
C LEU A 171 -1.75 6.88 -11.30
N VAL A 172 -2.41 7.59 -12.22
CA VAL A 172 -2.92 8.96 -11.97
C VAL A 172 -3.92 8.97 -10.83
N ARG A 173 -4.89 8.04 -10.82
CA ARG A 173 -5.86 7.87 -9.72
C ARG A 173 -5.17 7.58 -8.38
N SER A 174 -4.11 6.77 -8.42
CA SER A 174 -3.29 6.50 -7.24
C SER A 174 -2.71 7.78 -6.65
N VAL A 175 -2.16 8.66 -7.49
CA VAL A 175 -1.64 9.97 -7.08
C VAL A 175 -2.76 10.87 -6.54
N ILE A 176 -3.90 10.93 -7.22
CA ILE A 176 -5.06 11.72 -6.78
C ILE A 176 -5.50 11.32 -5.37
N ALA A 177 -5.54 10.01 -5.09
CA ALA A 177 -6.00 9.47 -3.82
C ALA A 177 -5.00 9.59 -2.66
N GLN A 178 -3.72 9.95 -2.91
CA GLN A 178 -2.72 10.07 -1.85
C GLN A 178 -3.11 11.13 -0.81
N GLN A 179 -3.06 10.77 0.47
CA GLN A 179 -3.22 11.68 1.62
C GLN A 179 -4.55 12.46 1.64
N VAL A 180 -5.60 11.96 1.03
CA VAL A 180 -6.95 12.51 1.10
C VAL A 180 -7.96 11.43 1.48
N SER A 181 -9.14 11.82 1.95
CA SER A 181 -10.24 10.88 2.18
C SER A 181 -10.79 10.35 0.84
N GLY A 182 -11.47 9.20 0.88
CA GLY A 182 -12.04 8.63 -0.33
C GLY A 182 -13.08 9.52 -0.99
N ALA A 183 -13.92 10.17 -0.22
CA ALA A 183 -14.88 11.12 -0.78
C ALA A 183 -14.18 12.29 -1.48
N ALA A 184 -13.09 12.81 -0.88
CA ALA A 184 -12.28 13.85 -1.51
C ALA A 184 -11.56 13.33 -2.77
N ALA A 185 -11.01 12.13 -2.75
CA ALA A 185 -10.37 11.53 -3.92
C ALA A 185 -11.37 11.39 -5.08
N LYS A 186 -12.59 10.88 -4.81
CA LYS A 186 -13.66 10.76 -5.81
C LYS A 186 -14.07 12.12 -6.39
N SER A 187 -14.21 13.14 -5.53
CA SER A 187 -14.54 14.49 -5.97
C SER A 187 -13.45 15.10 -6.86
N ILE A 188 -12.17 14.93 -6.48
CA ILE A 188 -11.03 15.43 -7.26
C ILE A 188 -10.96 14.68 -8.60
N GLU A 189 -11.13 13.35 -8.58
CA GLU A 189 -11.13 12.53 -9.80
C GLU A 189 -12.24 12.94 -10.77
N GLY A 190 -13.48 13.14 -10.29
CA GLY A 190 -14.58 13.61 -11.12
C GLY A 190 -14.28 14.97 -11.75
N LYS A 191 -13.80 15.95 -10.96
CA LYS A 191 -13.38 17.26 -11.48
C LYS A 191 -12.22 17.16 -12.47
N PHE A 192 -11.26 16.24 -12.22
CA PHE A 192 -10.16 15.99 -13.15
C PHE A 192 -10.67 15.51 -14.51
N LYS A 193 -11.59 14.55 -14.53
CA LYS A 193 -12.22 14.11 -15.79
C LYS A 193 -12.97 15.25 -16.49
N SER A 194 -13.76 16.04 -15.75
CA SER A 194 -14.55 17.14 -16.30
C SER A 194 -13.73 18.22 -17.01
N LEU A 195 -12.41 18.34 -16.71
CA LEU A 195 -11.51 19.23 -17.47
C LEU A 195 -11.41 18.85 -18.96
N PHE A 196 -11.64 17.58 -19.30
CA PHE A 196 -11.40 17.05 -20.64
C PHE A 196 -12.68 16.77 -21.41
N THR A 197 -13.75 16.49 -20.72
CA THR A 197 -14.99 15.95 -21.29
C THR A 197 -16.17 16.92 -21.25
N GLY A 198 -15.98 18.10 -20.66
CA GLY A 198 -17.09 19.06 -20.49
C GLY A 198 -18.21 18.56 -19.58
N GLY A 199 -17.95 17.48 -18.79
CA GLY A 199 -18.91 16.92 -17.84
C GLY A 199 -19.39 15.49 -18.19
N ASP A 200 -18.93 14.89 -19.27
CA ASP A 200 -19.16 13.47 -19.54
C ASP A 200 -18.25 12.61 -18.65
N ASP A 201 -18.83 12.02 -17.60
CA ASP A 201 -18.11 11.22 -16.60
C ASP A 201 -17.62 9.86 -17.14
N GLY A 202 -18.06 9.44 -18.32
CA GLY A 202 -17.70 8.15 -18.93
C GLY A 202 -16.32 8.14 -19.59
N VAL A 203 -15.80 9.29 -19.97
CA VAL A 203 -14.54 9.39 -20.74
C VAL A 203 -13.35 9.52 -19.81
N ILE A 204 -12.36 8.64 -20.00
CA ILE A 204 -11.06 8.73 -19.32
C ILE A 204 -10.14 9.62 -20.16
N PRO A 205 -9.56 10.70 -19.59
CA PRO A 205 -8.60 11.55 -20.31
C PRO A 205 -7.35 10.78 -20.71
N THR A 206 -6.67 11.24 -21.76
CA THR A 206 -5.40 10.62 -22.19
C THR A 206 -4.19 11.27 -21.53
N ALA A 207 -3.06 10.55 -21.51
CA ALA A 207 -1.78 11.09 -21.04
C ALA A 207 -1.40 12.37 -21.81
N LYS A 208 -1.56 12.35 -23.14
CA LYS A 208 -1.26 13.49 -24.01
C LYS A 208 -2.15 14.70 -23.68
N ALA A 209 -3.47 14.51 -23.62
CA ALA A 209 -4.39 15.59 -23.26
C ALA A 209 -4.07 16.21 -21.89
N THR A 210 -3.60 15.36 -20.93
CA THR A 210 -3.22 15.82 -19.59
C THR A 210 -1.96 16.70 -19.62
N LEU A 211 -1.04 16.48 -20.55
CA LEU A 211 0.14 17.32 -20.74
C LEU A 211 -0.19 18.69 -21.32
N ASP A 212 -1.28 18.79 -22.07
CA ASP A 212 -1.75 20.06 -22.65
C ASP A 212 -2.41 20.99 -21.61
N MET A 213 -2.68 20.46 -20.38
CA MET A 213 -3.26 21.25 -19.29
C MET A 213 -2.20 22.05 -18.53
N SER A 214 -2.53 23.31 -18.22
CA SER A 214 -1.68 24.15 -17.38
C SER A 214 -1.65 23.68 -15.92
N GLU A 215 -0.62 24.10 -15.17
CA GLU A 215 -0.56 23.82 -13.71
C GLU A 215 -1.79 24.39 -13.01
N GLU A 216 -2.28 25.56 -13.40
CA GLU A 216 -3.44 26.23 -12.83
C GLU A 216 -4.71 25.41 -13.04
N GLN A 217 -4.93 24.89 -14.26
CA GLN A 217 -6.06 24.02 -14.57
C GLN A 217 -6.03 22.73 -13.74
N LEU A 218 -4.89 22.05 -13.68
CA LEU A 218 -4.74 20.83 -12.88
C LEU A 218 -4.89 21.11 -11.37
N ARG A 219 -4.52 22.29 -10.90
CA ARG A 219 -4.72 22.69 -9.50
C ARG A 219 -6.16 23.07 -9.18
N SER A 220 -6.90 23.61 -10.12
CA SER A 220 -8.29 24.02 -9.93
C SER A 220 -9.22 22.86 -9.55
N VAL A 221 -8.86 21.63 -9.94
CA VAL A 221 -9.62 20.42 -9.58
C VAL A 221 -9.29 19.86 -8.20
N GLY A 222 -8.32 20.49 -7.47
CA GLY A 222 -7.94 20.09 -6.12
C GLY A 222 -6.61 19.33 -6.03
N LEU A 223 -5.81 19.28 -7.10
CA LEU A 223 -4.47 18.73 -7.04
C LEU A 223 -3.50 19.69 -6.34
N SER A 224 -2.73 19.19 -5.37
CA SER A 224 -1.61 19.95 -4.80
C SER A 224 -0.48 20.09 -5.82
N ARG A 225 0.38 21.11 -5.66
CA ARG A 225 1.56 21.31 -6.54
C ARG A 225 2.41 20.04 -6.74
N PRO A 226 2.76 19.28 -5.69
CA PRO A 226 3.48 18.03 -5.90
C PRO A 226 2.69 17.01 -6.75
N LYS A 227 1.37 16.87 -6.52
CA LYS A 227 0.53 15.94 -7.29
C LYS A 227 0.44 16.33 -8.77
N VAL A 228 0.36 17.62 -9.09
CA VAL A 228 0.41 18.10 -10.48
C VAL A 228 1.70 17.64 -11.16
N LYS A 229 2.87 17.86 -10.50
CA LYS A 229 4.17 17.40 -11.03
C LYS A 229 4.24 15.89 -11.19
N TYR A 230 3.59 15.12 -10.30
CA TYR A 230 3.55 13.66 -10.41
C TYR A 230 2.68 13.22 -11.58
N VAL A 231 1.48 13.78 -11.70
CA VAL A 231 0.57 13.48 -12.82
C VAL A 231 1.20 13.85 -14.16
N GLN A 232 1.82 15.03 -14.27
CA GLN A 232 2.52 15.44 -15.48
C GLN A 232 3.68 14.50 -15.82
N HIS A 233 4.52 14.11 -14.83
CA HIS A 233 5.62 13.18 -15.08
C HIS A 233 5.15 11.79 -15.52
N ILE A 234 4.12 11.24 -14.88
CA ILE A 234 3.51 9.97 -15.30
C ILE A 234 2.98 10.11 -16.73
N SER A 235 2.30 11.21 -17.05
CA SER A 235 1.77 11.45 -18.39
C SER A 235 2.87 11.63 -19.44
N GLN A 236 4.01 12.25 -19.10
CA GLN A 236 5.18 12.33 -19.99
C GLN A 236 5.71 10.95 -20.36
N VAL A 237 5.85 10.06 -19.38
CA VAL A 237 6.32 8.69 -19.63
C VAL A 237 5.32 7.93 -20.52
N PHE A 238 4.02 8.00 -20.22
CA PHE A 238 3.00 7.26 -20.96
C PHE A 238 2.62 7.89 -22.31
N ALA A 239 3.00 9.13 -22.59
CA ALA A 239 2.87 9.75 -23.90
C ALA A 239 4.05 9.40 -24.84
N ASN A 240 5.11 8.78 -24.34
CA ASN A 240 6.30 8.37 -25.10
C ASN A 240 6.26 6.85 -25.35
N SER A 241 5.94 6.42 -26.55
CA SER A 241 5.84 5.01 -26.94
C SER A 241 7.14 4.20 -26.82
N ASN A 242 8.29 4.85 -26.60
CA ASN A 242 9.58 4.18 -26.43
C ASN A 242 9.86 3.76 -24.96
N GLU A 243 8.99 4.11 -24.04
CA GLU A 243 9.14 3.75 -22.62
C GLU A 243 8.64 2.33 -22.36
N LYS A 244 9.32 1.58 -21.49
CA LYS A 244 8.93 0.20 -21.13
C LYS A 244 7.49 0.11 -20.62
N LEU A 245 7.07 1.09 -19.79
CA LEU A 245 5.74 1.13 -19.20
C LEU A 245 4.60 1.37 -20.21
N THR A 246 4.91 1.65 -21.47
CA THR A 246 3.94 1.80 -22.56
C THR A 246 3.81 0.58 -23.45
N SER A 247 4.48 -0.51 -23.11
CA SER A 247 4.39 -1.79 -23.82
C SER A 247 3.76 -2.87 -22.95
N LEU A 248 2.66 -3.48 -23.39
CA LEU A 248 2.09 -4.64 -22.69
C LEU A 248 3.02 -5.85 -22.68
N ASP A 249 3.88 -6.00 -23.67
CA ASP A 249 4.85 -7.08 -23.71
C ASP A 249 5.85 -7.00 -22.55
N PHE A 250 6.19 -5.79 -22.11
CA PHE A 250 6.95 -5.60 -20.87
C PHE A 250 6.21 -6.20 -19.67
N TYR A 251 4.93 -5.86 -19.48
CA TYR A 251 4.15 -6.38 -18.35
C TYR A 251 3.88 -7.89 -18.42
N ARG A 252 3.88 -8.47 -19.63
CA ARG A 252 3.70 -9.92 -19.84
C ARG A 252 4.97 -10.73 -19.59
N SER A 253 6.14 -10.14 -19.85
CA SER A 253 7.43 -10.85 -19.83
C SER A 253 8.32 -10.55 -18.64
N ALA A 254 8.18 -9.37 -18.05
CA ALA A 254 8.97 -8.94 -16.90
C ALA A 254 8.51 -9.62 -15.61
N THR A 255 9.45 -9.83 -14.70
CA THR A 255 9.13 -10.22 -13.33
C THR A 255 8.41 -9.08 -12.59
N VAL A 256 7.64 -9.41 -11.57
CA VAL A 256 6.93 -8.42 -10.74
C VAL A 256 7.91 -7.42 -10.11
N ASP A 257 9.11 -7.86 -9.72
CA ASP A 257 10.14 -6.97 -9.16
C ASP A 257 10.71 -6.00 -10.21
N GLU A 258 10.87 -6.42 -11.46
CA GLU A 258 11.25 -5.52 -12.56
C GLU A 258 10.16 -4.48 -12.82
N ILE A 259 8.90 -4.88 -12.78
CA ILE A 259 7.76 -3.95 -12.91
C ILE A 259 7.77 -2.94 -11.74
N TYR A 260 7.97 -3.39 -10.51
CA TYR A 260 8.10 -2.47 -9.36
C TYR A 260 9.25 -1.48 -9.55
N ASN A 261 10.40 -1.94 -10.03
CA ASN A 261 11.56 -1.09 -10.27
C ASN A 261 11.28 -0.01 -11.32
N GLU A 262 10.58 -0.35 -12.41
CA GLU A 262 10.19 0.64 -13.43
C GLU A 262 9.12 1.60 -12.90
N LEU A 263 8.09 1.11 -12.22
CA LEU A 263 7.04 1.95 -11.63
C LEU A 263 7.58 2.93 -10.59
N CYS A 264 8.55 2.50 -9.78
CA CYS A 264 9.16 3.35 -8.75
C CYS A 264 10.04 4.48 -9.30
N LYS A 265 10.39 4.48 -10.59
CA LYS A 265 11.04 5.62 -11.28
C LYS A 265 10.06 6.78 -11.51
N LEU A 266 8.76 6.50 -11.51
CA LEU A 266 7.72 7.51 -11.67
C LEU A 266 7.64 8.38 -10.42
N LYS A 267 7.71 9.70 -10.59
CA LYS A 267 7.57 10.64 -9.48
C LYS A 267 6.23 10.46 -8.77
N GLY A 268 6.26 10.27 -7.47
CA GLY A 268 5.07 10.06 -6.65
C GLY A 268 4.60 8.60 -6.53
N ILE A 269 5.23 7.67 -7.23
CA ILE A 269 4.98 6.23 -7.12
C ILE A 269 6.11 5.59 -6.30
N GLY A 270 5.77 5.08 -5.12
CA GLY A 270 6.66 4.29 -4.30
C GLY A 270 6.29 2.82 -4.35
N LEU A 271 7.09 1.95 -3.71
CA LEU A 271 6.89 0.50 -3.71
C LEU A 271 5.47 0.09 -3.27
N TRP A 272 4.91 0.75 -2.25
CA TRP A 272 3.53 0.48 -1.84
C TRP A 272 2.53 0.76 -2.98
N SER A 273 2.68 1.88 -3.70
CA SER A 273 1.80 2.21 -4.85
C SER A 273 2.01 1.24 -6.01
N ALA A 274 3.25 0.79 -6.25
CA ALA A 274 3.55 -0.22 -7.26
C ALA A 274 2.92 -1.58 -6.90
N LYS A 275 2.97 -2.02 -5.64
CA LYS A 275 2.27 -3.21 -5.14
C LYS A 275 0.76 -3.10 -5.31
N MET A 276 0.16 -1.93 -5.02
CA MET A 276 -1.27 -1.69 -5.23
C MET A 276 -1.65 -1.73 -6.72
N PHE A 277 -0.81 -1.18 -7.59
CA PHE A 277 -0.99 -1.28 -9.03
C PHE A 277 -0.95 -2.75 -9.50
N ALA A 278 0.02 -3.53 -9.04
CA ALA A 278 0.12 -4.95 -9.40
C ALA A 278 -1.13 -5.73 -8.96
N ILE A 279 -1.61 -5.53 -7.74
CA ILE A 279 -2.82 -6.22 -7.25
C ILE A 279 -4.08 -5.80 -8.00
N PHE A 280 -4.36 -4.48 -8.12
CA PHE A 280 -5.68 -4.02 -8.59
C PHE A 280 -5.75 -3.73 -10.08
N THR A 281 -4.59 -3.53 -10.72
CA THR A 281 -4.56 -3.22 -12.15
C THR A 281 -4.07 -4.40 -12.97
N MET A 282 -3.07 -5.13 -12.48
CA MET A 282 -2.54 -6.32 -13.15
C MET A 282 -3.19 -7.62 -12.67
N GLU A 283 -3.81 -7.60 -11.47
CA GLU A 283 -4.39 -8.77 -10.79
C GLU A 283 -3.36 -9.85 -10.44
N GLU A 284 -2.16 -9.39 -10.06
CA GLU A 284 -1.11 -10.29 -9.59
C GLU A 284 -1.55 -11.05 -8.34
N LEU A 285 -1.37 -12.37 -8.37
CA LEU A 285 -1.84 -13.26 -7.31
C LEU A 285 -0.85 -13.42 -6.15
N ASP A 286 0.42 -13.06 -6.35
CA ASP A 286 1.46 -13.21 -5.32
C ASP A 286 2.08 -11.89 -4.88
N VAL A 287 1.26 -10.92 -4.52
CA VAL A 287 1.69 -9.64 -3.94
C VAL A 287 1.41 -9.61 -2.44
N PHE A 288 2.35 -9.05 -1.67
CA PHE A 288 2.15 -8.80 -0.24
C PHE A 288 2.79 -7.48 0.18
N ALA A 289 2.02 -6.63 0.86
CA ALA A 289 2.47 -5.32 1.34
C ALA A 289 2.54 -5.31 2.87
N GLU A 290 3.66 -5.80 3.41
CA GLU A 290 3.93 -5.91 4.85
C GLU A 290 3.91 -4.56 5.57
N ASP A 291 4.23 -3.51 4.84
CA ASP A 291 4.27 -2.13 5.34
C ASP A 291 2.93 -1.38 5.20
N ASP A 292 1.87 -2.06 4.75
CA ASP A 292 0.51 -1.52 4.75
C ASP A 292 -0.12 -1.59 6.16
N LEU A 293 -0.80 -0.50 6.57
CA LEU A 293 -1.41 -0.43 7.89
C LEU A 293 -2.58 -1.39 8.06
N GLY A 294 -3.39 -1.58 7.02
CA GLY A 294 -4.51 -2.52 7.03
C GLY A 294 -4.02 -3.96 7.15
N VAL A 295 -2.97 -4.32 6.41
CA VAL A 295 -2.31 -5.62 6.50
C VAL A 295 -1.74 -5.84 7.90
N ALA A 296 -1.02 -4.85 8.46
CA ALA A 296 -0.44 -4.95 9.80
C ALA A 296 -1.50 -5.13 10.90
N ARG A 297 -2.64 -4.41 10.79
CA ARG A 297 -3.78 -4.56 11.71
C ARG A 297 -4.48 -5.89 11.53
N GLY A 298 -4.72 -6.31 10.28
CA GLY A 298 -5.34 -7.60 9.97
C GLY A 298 -4.49 -8.76 10.46
N MET A 299 -3.17 -8.70 10.26
CA MET A 299 -2.24 -9.71 10.79
C MET A 299 -2.24 -9.75 12.32
N ALA A 300 -2.29 -8.61 12.98
CA ALA A 300 -2.39 -8.58 14.45
C ALA A 300 -3.66 -9.27 14.93
N LYS A 301 -4.84 -9.00 14.34
CA LYS A 301 -6.10 -9.68 14.64
C LYS A 301 -6.07 -11.17 14.30
N TYR A 302 -5.49 -11.51 13.14
CA TYR A 302 -5.32 -12.91 12.73
C TYR A 302 -4.54 -13.70 13.79
N LEU A 303 -3.45 -13.13 14.28
CA LEU A 303 -2.55 -13.79 15.25
C LEU A 303 -3.05 -13.71 16.71
N GLU A 304 -3.91 -12.76 17.04
CA GLU A 304 -4.57 -12.69 18.34
C GLU A 304 -5.37 -13.96 18.63
N GLN A 305 -6.07 -14.47 17.62
CA GLN A 305 -6.82 -15.72 17.69
C GLN A 305 -5.96 -16.98 17.42
N ARG A 306 -4.71 -16.82 16.98
CA ARG A 306 -3.80 -17.92 16.60
C ARG A 306 -2.40 -17.73 17.20
N PRO A 307 -2.28 -17.68 18.56
CA PRO A 307 -0.99 -17.41 19.22
C PRO A 307 0.07 -18.47 18.88
N HIS A 308 -0.34 -19.72 18.62
CA HIS A 308 0.55 -20.79 18.20
C HIS A 308 1.22 -20.54 16.83
N VAL A 309 0.55 -19.84 15.90
CA VAL A 309 1.12 -19.47 14.60
C VAL A 309 2.27 -18.47 14.79
N LEU A 310 2.07 -17.47 15.64
CA LEU A 310 3.10 -16.50 15.95
C LEU A 310 4.29 -17.14 16.68
N GLN A 311 4.00 -18.04 17.63
CA GLN A 311 5.05 -18.74 18.37
C GLN A 311 5.92 -19.59 17.43
N ARG A 312 5.29 -20.37 16.55
CA ARG A 312 6.01 -21.15 15.50
C ARG A 312 6.82 -20.25 14.58
N ALA A 313 6.27 -19.13 14.12
CA ALA A 313 7.00 -18.20 13.30
C ALA A 313 8.23 -17.62 14.01
N LYS A 314 8.16 -17.35 15.31
CA LYS A 314 9.31 -16.91 16.11
C LYS A 314 10.38 -17.99 16.19
N GLU A 315 10.00 -19.24 16.40
CA GLU A 315 10.93 -20.37 16.44
C GLU A 315 11.60 -20.62 15.08
N GLU A 316 10.82 -20.59 13.99
CA GLU A 316 11.35 -20.77 12.63
C GLU A 316 12.30 -19.62 12.24
N VAL A 317 11.96 -18.38 12.57
CA VAL A 317 12.80 -17.20 12.32
C VAL A 317 14.06 -17.19 13.21
N ALA A 318 14.00 -17.73 14.42
CA ALA A 318 15.15 -17.84 15.33
C ALA A 318 16.27 -18.71 14.74
N ASN A 319 15.92 -19.65 13.85
CA ASN A 319 16.86 -20.57 13.19
C ASN A 319 17.32 -20.06 11.79
N ASP A 320 17.00 -18.82 11.42
CA ASP A 320 17.34 -18.21 10.12
C ASP A 320 18.17 -16.94 10.34
N ASP A 321 19.47 -17.01 10.13
CA ASP A 321 20.41 -15.90 10.36
C ASP A 321 20.06 -14.64 9.55
N SER A 322 19.55 -14.82 8.33
CA SER A 322 19.13 -13.69 7.48
C SER A 322 17.94 -12.95 8.08
N LYS A 323 16.95 -13.68 8.56
CA LYS A 323 15.76 -13.14 9.23
C LYS A 323 16.11 -12.54 10.60
N GLN A 324 17.01 -13.16 11.34
CA GLN A 324 17.56 -12.60 12.58
C GLN A 324 18.25 -11.26 12.35
N THR A 325 19.02 -11.15 11.27
CA THR A 325 19.63 -9.87 10.87
C THR A 325 18.57 -8.85 10.47
N ALA A 326 17.49 -9.26 9.78
CA ALA A 326 16.40 -8.40 9.41
C ALA A 326 15.57 -7.92 10.62
N LEU A 327 15.45 -8.71 11.70
CA LEU A 327 14.79 -8.29 12.96
C LEU A 327 15.49 -7.11 13.64
N LYS A 328 16.78 -6.91 13.41
CA LYS A 328 17.53 -5.76 13.94
C LYS A 328 17.18 -4.45 13.21
N LYS A 329 16.55 -4.52 12.04
CA LYS A 329 16.12 -3.35 11.27
C LYS A 329 14.83 -2.79 11.87
N ARG A 330 14.60 -1.50 11.64
CA ARG A 330 13.39 -0.84 12.10
C ARG A 330 12.17 -1.32 11.33
N SER A 331 11.19 -1.88 12.03
CA SER A 331 9.86 -2.16 11.48
C SER A 331 8.98 -0.91 11.52
N LYS A 332 8.12 -0.75 10.52
CA LYS A 332 7.31 0.46 10.35
C LYS A 332 6.34 0.73 11.50
N PHE A 333 5.74 -0.31 12.05
CA PHE A 333 4.73 -0.21 13.09
C PHE A 333 5.20 -0.72 14.46
N TYR A 334 6.03 -1.73 14.51
CA TYR A 334 6.44 -2.44 15.72
C TYR A 334 7.21 -1.54 16.69
N ASN A 335 8.19 -0.78 16.20
CA ASN A 335 9.05 0.09 17.03
C ASN A 335 8.40 1.45 17.35
N LYS A 336 7.16 1.67 16.95
CA LYS A 336 6.48 2.95 17.13
C LYS A 336 5.50 2.86 18.29
N LEU A 337 5.84 3.50 19.40
CA LEU A 337 4.88 3.74 20.49
C LEU A 337 3.77 4.67 20.01
N ASP A 338 2.53 4.20 20.13
CA ASP A 338 1.33 4.97 19.82
C ASP A 338 0.27 4.64 20.89
N SER A 339 0.09 5.54 21.84
CA SER A 339 -0.84 5.37 22.96
C SER A 339 -2.31 5.28 22.54
N LYS A 340 -2.62 5.67 21.30
CA LYS A 340 -3.97 5.57 20.73
C LYS A 340 -4.22 4.25 20.00
N ARG A 341 -3.20 3.39 19.89
CA ARG A 341 -3.31 2.13 19.17
C ARG A 341 -3.99 1.08 20.05
N THR A 342 -5.05 0.47 19.51
CA THR A 342 -5.84 -0.57 20.18
C THR A 342 -5.40 -2.00 19.82
N TRP A 343 -4.38 -2.17 18.99
CA TRP A 343 -3.85 -3.45 18.52
C TRP A 343 -2.34 -3.55 18.71
N LYS A 344 -1.83 -4.77 18.95
CA LYS A 344 -0.40 -5.03 19.16
C LYS A 344 0.30 -5.24 17.81
N PRO A 345 1.20 -4.37 17.39
CA PRO A 345 1.91 -4.56 16.11
C PRO A 345 2.86 -5.74 16.18
N ILE A 346 2.96 -6.45 15.05
CA ILE A 346 3.89 -7.55 14.84
C ILE A 346 5.05 -7.03 13.99
N HIS A 347 6.26 -7.49 14.24
CA HIS A 347 7.43 -7.09 13.44
C HIS A 347 7.31 -7.60 12.00
N ASP A 348 7.67 -6.77 11.01
CA ASP A 348 7.50 -7.04 9.58
C ASP A 348 8.11 -8.37 9.15
N VAL A 349 9.22 -8.79 9.77
CA VAL A 349 9.87 -10.08 9.51
C VAL A 349 8.95 -11.26 9.80
N TYR A 350 8.22 -11.23 10.93
CA TYR A 350 7.25 -12.29 11.26
C TYR A 350 6.03 -12.23 10.34
N VAL A 351 5.59 -11.03 10.02
CA VAL A 351 4.46 -10.81 9.09
C VAL A 351 4.78 -11.42 7.72
N LEU A 352 5.96 -11.13 7.17
CA LEU A 352 6.44 -11.70 5.91
C LEU A 352 6.61 -13.21 5.98
N HIS A 353 7.25 -13.71 7.05
CA HIS A 353 7.47 -15.14 7.24
C HIS A 353 6.17 -15.94 7.28
N ILE A 354 5.14 -15.42 7.93
CA ILE A 354 3.81 -16.06 7.96
C ILE A 354 3.17 -15.98 6.57
N ALA A 355 3.24 -14.83 5.89
CA ALA A 355 2.69 -14.65 4.55
C ALA A 355 3.35 -15.56 3.49
N GLU A 356 4.61 -15.94 3.66
CA GLU A 356 5.31 -16.88 2.77
C GLU A 356 4.61 -18.24 2.66
N LYS A 357 3.87 -18.64 3.71
CA LYS A 357 3.11 -19.90 3.71
C LYS A 357 1.89 -19.87 2.77
N PHE A 358 1.52 -18.70 2.30
CA PHE A 358 0.41 -18.46 1.36
C PHE A 358 0.88 -18.22 -0.08
N LYS A 359 2.18 -18.36 -0.39
CA LYS A 359 2.67 -18.38 -1.78
C LYS A 359 2.08 -19.57 -2.53
N PRO A 360 1.74 -19.40 -3.82
CA PRO A 360 1.86 -18.20 -4.66
C PRO A 360 0.62 -17.29 -4.65
N PHE A 361 -0.22 -17.35 -3.62
CA PHE A 361 -1.51 -16.63 -3.56
C PHE A 361 -1.56 -15.60 -2.43
N ARG A 362 -0.43 -14.93 -2.15
CA ARG A 362 -0.36 -13.95 -1.06
C ARG A 362 -1.31 -12.76 -1.23
N SER A 363 -1.72 -12.44 -2.46
CA SER A 363 -2.73 -11.40 -2.72
C SER A 363 -4.07 -11.76 -2.10
N ALA A 364 -4.53 -13.01 -2.22
CA ALA A 364 -5.76 -13.46 -1.58
C ALA A 364 -5.66 -13.36 -0.05
N PHE A 365 -4.55 -13.83 0.54
CA PHE A 365 -4.33 -13.70 1.98
C PHE A 365 -4.29 -12.24 2.43
N MET A 366 -3.64 -11.35 1.67
CA MET A 366 -3.62 -9.92 1.95
C MET A 366 -5.01 -9.30 1.94
N MET A 367 -5.87 -9.67 1.00
CA MET A 367 -7.27 -9.23 0.94
C MET A 367 -8.06 -9.69 2.18
N ILE A 368 -7.84 -10.92 2.63
CA ILE A 368 -8.45 -11.45 3.85
C ILE A 368 -7.98 -10.65 5.08
N LEU A 369 -6.68 -10.36 5.18
CA LEU A 369 -6.15 -9.53 6.27
C LEU A 369 -6.76 -8.11 6.28
N TRP A 370 -6.95 -7.49 5.12
CA TRP A 370 -7.63 -6.20 5.04
C TRP A 370 -9.06 -6.29 5.55
N ARG A 371 -9.80 -7.33 5.19
CA ARG A 371 -11.15 -7.57 5.69
C ARG A 371 -11.17 -7.74 7.20
N LEU A 372 -10.25 -8.52 7.76
CA LEU A 372 -10.06 -8.65 9.20
C LEU A 372 -9.75 -7.31 9.88
N SER A 373 -9.00 -6.44 9.23
CA SER A 373 -8.66 -5.13 9.81
C SER A 373 -9.88 -4.23 10.02
N LEU A 374 -10.96 -4.44 9.25
CA LEU A 374 -12.21 -3.66 9.31
C LEU A 374 -13.24 -4.21 10.28
N THR A 375 -13.22 -5.52 10.53
CA THR A 375 -14.13 -6.13 11.46
C THR A 375 -13.80 -5.68 12.89
N ASN A 376 -14.64 -4.81 13.45
CA ASN A 376 -14.79 -4.76 14.90
C ASN A 376 -15.54 -6.02 15.27
N ILE A 377 -14.93 -6.89 16.07
CA ILE A 377 -15.55 -8.11 16.60
C ILE A 377 -16.84 -7.76 17.35
N ASP A 378 -16.91 -6.56 17.94
CA ASP A 378 -18.08 -6.04 18.68
C ASP A 378 -19.33 -5.75 17.81
N VAL A 379 -19.24 -5.84 16.48
CA VAL A 379 -20.39 -5.67 15.58
C VAL A 379 -21.06 -7.01 15.23
N LEU A 380 -20.37 -8.13 15.48
CA LEU A 380 -20.92 -9.48 15.24
C LEU A 380 -21.83 -9.97 16.38
N ASP A 381 -21.80 -9.30 17.55
CA ASP A 381 -22.62 -9.64 18.73
C ASP A 381 -23.91 -8.82 18.81
N LYS A 382 -24.29 -8.09 17.77
CA LYS A 382 -25.54 -7.32 17.70
C LYS A 382 -26.36 -7.72 16.48
N GLU A 383 -26.98 -8.86 16.55
CA GLU A 383 -28.30 -9.17 15.97
C GLU A 383 -29.11 -10.02 16.96
#